data_34c3d4c43a4109399bf58da75b7e7fa9
#
_entry.id   34c3d4c43a4109399bf58da75b7e7fa9
#
_cell.length_a   1.000
_cell.length_b   1.000
_cell.length_c   1.000
_cell.angle_alpha   90.00
_cell.angle_beta   90.00
_cell.angle_gamma   90.00
#
_symmetry.space_group_name_H-M   'P 1'
#
loop_
_entity.id
_entity.type
_entity.pdbx_description
1 polymer ?
#
loop_
_entity_poly.entity_id
_entity_poly.type
_entity_poly.pdbx_seq_one_letter_code
_entity_poly.pdbx_strand_id
1 'polypeptide(L)'
;MSKSSSQALLFLGVILISINLRTTIASVGPLIPFIREDLGISNTAAGFLTTLSLLTFALFSLLAPRLGRWLGPARAIFAGILVLALGASLRVLGDVSLLYLGTALMGIGIVTANVLLIPFFKVRIPEKLGLMTAILSTGMSLFAALASGISVPLAEGLGWGWRGALAFWVGGMVLALIAWVPQLSSSQKKPSHVQVPSKNVWKSTLAWQVTGFMASQSVMYFTLITWLPDLLVARGMSPTTAGWSLFYMQLISLIGTFFIPNLLLRLPQQSGVVLGVGLGYLLGYGALFIHQEWVTYLALTVIGIGSGASLSIAYTLISMRAAEELTTSKLSGMVQSAGYVFAALGPLFFGISLDWLANWEVMIWLLLGMTILFLTFGIPAGKDKKI
;
A
#
# COMPACT_ATOMS: atom_id res chain seq x y z
N MET A 1 -12.47 22.99 -25.34
CA MET A 1 -11.13 22.91 -24.75
C MET A 1 -10.16 22.33 -25.77
N SER A 2 -8.98 22.90 -25.95
CA SER A 2 -7.95 22.32 -26.83
C SER A 2 -7.50 20.95 -26.34
N LYS A 3 -7.01 20.08 -27.26
CA LYS A 3 -6.46 18.75 -26.87
C LYS A 3 -5.36 18.87 -25.81
N SER A 4 -4.56 19.93 -25.86
CA SER A 4 -3.47 20.22 -24.91
C SER A 4 -3.99 20.52 -23.50
N SER A 5 -5.03 21.35 -23.35
CA SER A 5 -5.61 21.68 -22.03
C SER A 5 -6.29 20.47 -21.38
N SER A 6 -6.92 19.59 -22.16
CA SER A 6 -7.52 18.35 -21.66
C SER A 6 -6.47 17.35 -21.16
N GLN A 7 -5.30 17.28 -21.81
CA GLN A 7 -4.20 16.44 -21.35
C GLN A 7 -3.56 16.98 -20.06
N ALA A 8 -3.31 18.28 -19.95
CA ALA A 8 -2.74 18.89 -18.75
C ALA A 8 -3.63 18.65 -17.52
N LEU A 9 -4.95 18.79 -17.67
CA LEU A 9 -5.90 18.49 -16.59
C LEU A 9 -5.93 17.00 -16.21
N LEU A 10 -5.74 16.11 -17.18
CA LEU A 10 -5.62 14.68 -16.88
C LEU A 10 -4.36 14.39 -16.04
N PHE A 11 -3.20 14.96 -16.42
CA PHE A 11 -1.96 14.81 -15.65
C PHE A 11 -2.13 15.35 -14.22
N LEU A 12 -2.68 16.55 -14.07
CA LEU A 12 -2.97 17.13 -12.77
C LEU A 12 -3.90 16.25 -11.94
N GLY A 13 -4.98 15.74 -12.56
CA GLY A 13 -5.91 14.82 -11.88
C GLY A 13 -5.22 13.55 -11.41
N VAL A 14 -4.34 12.95 -12.22
CA VAL A 14 -3.59 11.75 -11.85
C VAL A 14 -2.62 12.03 -10.69
N ILE A 15 -1.91 13.15 -10.72
CA ILE A 15 -1.02 13.57 -9.62
C ILE A 15 -1.83 13.73 -8.33
N LEU A 16 -2.92 14.49 -8.36
CA LEU A 16 -3.76 14.72 -7.19
C LEU A 16 -4.40 13.43 -6.65
N ILE A 17 -4.82 12.52 -7.53
CA ILE A 17 -5.30 11.21 -7.11
C ILE A 17 -4.17 10.41 -6.44
N SER A 18 -2.99 10.35 -7.05
CA SER A 18 -1.86 9.58 -6.50
C SER A 18 -1.46 10.02 -5.10
N ILE A 19 -1.51 11.33 -4.83
CA ILE A 19 -1.29 11.90 -3.51
C ILE A 19 -2.24 11.28 -2.49
N ASN A 20 -3.53 11.19 -2.82
CA ASN A 20 -4.56 10.82 -1.86
C ASN A 20 -4.72 9.31 -1.63
N LEU A 21 -4.30 8.46 -2.59
CA LEU A 21 -4.50 7.01 -2.48
C LEU A 21 -3.69 6.33 -1.37
N ARG A 22 -2.59 6.91 -0.93
CA ARG A 22 -1.71 6.32 0.10
C ARG A 22 -1.57 7.16 1.36
N THR A 23 -1.72 8.48 1.28
CA THR A 23 -1.60 9.39 2.43
C THR A 23 -2.57 9.04 3.54
N THR A 24 -3.81 8.69 3.18
CA THR A 24 -4.89 8.36 4.11
C THR A 24 -4.65 7.10 4.96
N ILE A 25 -3.81 6.19 4.48
CA ILE A 25 -3.39 5.00 5.24
C ILE A 25 -2.12 5.32 6.02
N ALA A 26 -1.12 5.91 5.36
CA ALA A 26 0.19 6.14 5.92
C ALA A 26 0.21 7.19 7.04
N SER A 27 -0.73 8.15 7.02
CA SER A 27 -0.86 9.16 8.08
C SER A 27 -1.37 8.60 9.41
N VAL A 28 -1.97 7.41 9.43
CA VAL A 28 -2.60 6.85 10.65
C VAL A 28 -1.55 6.32 11.63
N GLY A 29 -0.55 5.58 11.15
CA GLY A 29 0.43 4.92 12.01
C GLY A 29 1.03 5.87 13.07
N PRO A 30 1.63 7.02 12.67
CA PRO A 30 2.18 7.98 13.63
C PRO A 30 1.15 8.61 14.58
N LEU A 31 -0.14 8.56 14.24
CA LEU A 31 -1.23 9.12 15.03
C LEU A 31 -1.94 8.09 15.93
N ILE A 32 -1.59 6.81 15.85
CA ILE A 32 -2.19 5.75 16.66
C ILE A 32 -2.16 6.05 18.17
N PRO A 33 -1.05 6.50 18.77
CA PRO A 33 -1.02 6.85 20.18
C PRO A 33 -2.09 7.89 20.55
N PHE A 34 -2.20 8.95 19.75
CA PHE A 34 -3.16 10.04 19.97
C PHE A 34 -4.62 9.58 19.79
N ILE A 35 -4.88 8.72 18.81
CA ILE A 35 -6.21 8.16 18.55
C ILE A 35 -6.62 7.25 19.71
N ARG A 36 -5.69 6.42 20.21
CA ARG A 36 -5.95 5.52 21.33
C ARG A 36 -6.25 6.29 22.61
N GLU A 37 -5.47 7.32 22.91
CA GLU A 37 -5.65 8.15 24.10
C GLU A 37 -6.98 8.88 24.06
N ASP A 38 -7.31 9.54 22.94
CA ASP A 38 -8.53 10.35 22.81
C ASP A 38 -9.82 9.49 22.79
N LEU A 39 -9.79 8.33 22.16
CA LEU A 39 -10.97 7.46 22.00
C LEU A 39 -11.04 6.30 22.99
N GLY A 40 -10.04 6.11 23.83
CA GLY A 40 -9.99 5.01 24.79
C GLY A 40 -9.98 3.62 24.15
N ILE A 41 -9.43 3.46 22.95
CA ILE A 41 -9.44 2.19 22.23
C ILE A 41 -8.17 1.38 22.51
N SER A 42 -8.31 0.03 22.46
CA SER A 42 -7.19 -0.90 22.65
C SER A 42 -6.22 -0.92 21.46
N ASN A 43 -5.05 -1.56 21.62
CA ASN A 43 -4.11 -1.80 20.52
C ASN A 43 -4.74 -2.67 19.42
N THR A 44 -5.52 -3.68 19.80
CA THR A 44 -6.31 -4.51 18.86
C THR A 44 -7.21 -3.64 18.00
N ALA A 45 -7.97 -2.74 18.61
CA ALA A 45 -8.86 -1.84 17.92
C ALA A 45 -8.11 -0.87 16.96
N ALA A 46 -6.97 -0.35 17.39
CA ALA A 46 -6.12 0.49 16.55
C ALA A 46 -5.53 -0.28 15.35
N GLY A 47 -5.02 -1.49 15.57
CA GLY A 47 -4.53 -2.37 14.50
C GLY A 47 -5.62 -2.73 13.49
N PHE A 48 -6.87 -2.86 13.95
CA PHE A 48 -8.01 -3.12 13.09
C PHE A 48 -8.31 -2.00 12.09
N LEU A 49 -7.89 -0.77 12.31
CA LEU A 49 -8.00 0.32 11.32
C LEU A 49 -7.26 0.00 10.03
N THR A 50 -6.01 -0.45 10.12
CA THR A 50 -5.24 -0.86 8.93
C THR A 50 -5.79 -2.15 8.34
N THR A 51 -6.11 -3.12 9.18
CA THR A 51 -6.75 -4.39 8.80
C THR A 51 -8.02 -4.17 7.99
N LEU A 52 -8.93 -3.30 8.44
CA LEU A 52 -10.18 -2.98 7.77
C LEU A 52 -9.95 -2.39 6.37
N SER A 53 -8.97 -1.50 6.22
CA SER A 53 -8.59 -0.97 4.92
C SER A 53 -8.11 -2.08 3.97
N LEU A 54 -7.31 -3.03 4.46
CA LEU A 54 -6.78 -4.13 3.64
C LEU A 54 -7.87 -5.16 3.29
N LEU A 55 -8.79 -5.45 4.19
CA LEU A 55 -9.94 -6.31 3.91
C LEU A 55 -10.85 -5.68 2.83
N THR A 56 -11.10 -4.38 2.91
CA THR A 56 -11.85 -3.69 1.86
C THR A 56 -11.10 -3.72 0.52
N PHE A 57 -9.77 -3.63 0.51
CA PHE A 57 -8.97 -3.80 -0.72
C PHE A 57 -9.14 -5.20 -1.31
N ALA A 58 -9.05 -6.24 -0.49
CA ALA A 58 -9.20 -7.62 -0.94
C ALA A 58 -10.57 -7.87 -1.58
N LEU A 59 -11.64 -7.42 -0.91
CA LEU A 59 -13.03 -7.64 -1.34
C LEU A 59 -13.39 -6.79 -2.57
N PHE A 60 -13.11 -5.50 -2.52
CA PHE A 60 -13.55 -4.57 -3.56
C PHE A 60 -12.65 -4.53 -4.78
N SER A 61 -11.41 -5.04 -4.71
CA SER A 61 -10.56 -5.21 -5.91
C SER A 61 -11.22 -6.08 -6.99
N LEU A 62 -12.03 -7.06 -6.60
CA LEU A 62 -12.79 -7.91 -7.51
C LEU A 62 -14.05 -7.23 -8.07
N LEU A 63 -14.60 -6.24 -7.34
CA LEU A 63 -15.81 -5.52 -7.72
C LEU A 63 -15.51 -4.28 -8.56
N ALA A 64 -14.37 -3.64 -8.36
CA ALA A 64 -13.99 -2.41 -9.07
C ALA A 64 -14.05 -2.53 -10.61
N PRO A 65 -13.59 -3.62 -11.26
CA PRO A 65 -13.76 -3.78 -12.70
C PRO A 65 -15.22 -3.90 -13.14
N ARG A 66 -16.11 -4.46 -12.31
CA ARG A 66 -17.56 -4.52 -12.61
C ARG A 66 -18.17 -3.12 -12.56
N LEU A 67 -17.81 -2.34 -11.54
CA LEU A 67 -18.23 -0.94 -11.40
C LEU A 67 -17.74 -0.10 -12.60
N GLY A 68 -16.48 -0.29 -13.01
CA GLY A 68 -15.91 0.36 -14.21
C GLY A 68 -16.64 0.02 -15.50
N ARG A 69 -17.16 -1.20 -15.66
CA ARG A 69 -17.99 -1.58 -16.82
C ARG A 69 -19.39 -0.99 -16.76
N TRP A 70 -19.98 -0.86 -15.59
CA TRP A 70 -21.33 -0.34 -15.41
C TRP A 70 -21.41 1.18 -15.56
N LEU A 71 -20.57 1.93 -14.84
CA LEU A 71 -20.57 3.40 -14.84
C LEU A 71 -19.68 4.00 -15.95
N GLY A 72 -18.76 3.21 -16.51
CA GLY A 72 -17.63 3.69 -17.29
C GLY A 72 -16.44 4.04 -16.38
N PRO A 73 -15.18 3.80 -16.85
CA PRO A 73 -13.99 3.94 -16.00
C PRO A 73 -13.82 5.32 -15.37
N ALA A 74 -14.04 6.41 -16.14
CA ALA A 74 -13.88 7.77 -15.63
C ALA A 74 -14.85 8.11 -14.48
N ARG A 75 -16.14 7.71 -14.64
CA ARG A 75 -17.17 7.94 -13.61
C ARG A 75 -16.95 7.04 -12.38
N ALA A 76 -16.51 5.81 -12.58
CA ALA A 76 -16.21 4.90 -11.49
C ALA A 76 -15.00 5.38 -10.67
N ILE A 77 -13.96 5.93 -11.31
CA ILE A 77 -12.83 6.58 -10.63
C ILE A 77 -13.32 7.79 -9.82
N PHE A 78 -14.15 8.66 -10.42
CA PHE A 78 -14.74 9.80 -9.72
C PHE A 78 -15.54 9.37 -8.49
N ALA A 79 -16.41 8.37 -8.63
CA ALA A 79 -17.17 7.80 -7.52
C ALA A 79 -16.25 7.23 -6.43
N GLY A 80 -15.15 6.56 -6.81
CA GLY A 80 -14.13 6.07 -5.87
C GLY A 80 -13.50 7.22 -5.09
N ILE A 81 -13.09 8.30 -5.74
CA ILE A 81 -12.51 9.47 -5.06
C ILE A 81 -13.55 10.16 -4.16
N LEU A 82 -14.81 10.22 -4.58
CA LEU A 82 -15.90 10.76 -3.76
C LEU A 82 -16.12 9.93 -2.49
N VAL A 83 -16.18 8.61 -2.61
CA VAL A 83 -16.30 7.68 -1.47
C VAL A 83 -15.09 7.80 -0.55
N LEU A 84 -13.87 7.95 -1.11
CA LEU A 84 -12.64 8.21 -0.37
C LEU A 84 -12.76 9.50 0.45
N ALA A 85 -13.19 10.60 -0.17
CA ALA A 85 -13.34 11.90 0.50
C ALA A 85 -14.42 11.87 1.60
N LEU A 86 -15.56 11.24 1.32
CA LEU A 86 -16.61 11.04 2.34
C LEU A 86 -16.12 10.19 3.51
N GLY A 87 -15.41 9.09 3.23
CA GLY A 87 -14.83 8.25 4.27
C GLY A 87 -13.81 8.99 5.11
N ALA A 88 -12.90 9.75 4.48
CA ALA A 88 -11.91 10.56 5.17
C ALA A 88 -12.57 11.64 6.06
N SER A 89 -13.64 12.27 5.60
CA SER A 89 -14.39 13.24 6.38
C SER A 89 -15.09 12.59 7.59
N LEU A 90 -15.74 11.44 7.40
CA LEU A 90 -16.41 10.72 8.49
C LEU A 90 -15.44 10.30 9.60
N ARG A 91 -14.20 9.94 9.25
CA ARG A 91 -13.18 9.53 10.24
C ARG A 91 -12.87 10.58 11.29
N VAL A 92 -13.03 11.85 10.96
CA VAL A 92 -12.64 12.98 11.83
C VAL A 92 -13.80 13.63 12.54
N LEU A 93 -15.04 13.28 12.18
CA LEU A 93 -16.26 13.97 12.68
C LEU A 93 -16.88 13.36 13.93
N GLY A 94 -16.47 12.17 14.36
CA GLY A 94 -17.22 11.50 15.40
C GLY A 94 -16.44 10.54 16.29
N ASP A 95 -17.16 9.52 16.72
CA ASP A 95 -16.74 8.48 17.61
C ASP A 95 -15.99 7.32 16.88
N VAL A 96 -15.71 6.25 17.62
CA VAL A 96 -15.06 5.03 17.13
C VAL A 96 -15.82 4.39 15.96
N SER A 97 -17.16 4.45 15.96
CA SER A 97 -17.99 3.85 14.92
C SER A 97 -17.82 4.58 13.59
N LEU A 98 -17.80 5.91 13.60
CA LEU A 98 -17.55 6.74 12.43
C LEU A 98 -16.10 6.62 11.95
N LEU A 99 -15.13 6.45 12.86
CA LEU A 99 -13.74 6.19 12.52
C LEU A 99 -13.60 4.90 11.68
N TYR A 100 -14.26 3.80 12.08
CA TYR A 100 -14.23 2.53 11.34
C TYR A 100 -15.03 2.61 10.04
N LEU A 101 -16.23 3.15 10.07
CA LEU A 101 -17.05 3.32 8.86
C LEU A 101 -16.31 4.16 7.81
N GLY A 102 -15.74 5.29 8.23
CA GLY A 102 -14.92 6.15 7.39
C GLY A 102 -13.71 5.41 6.81
N THR A 103 -13.03 4.60 7.63
CA THR A 103 -11.88 3.79 7.20
C THR A 103 -12.29 2.72 6.17
N ALA A 104 -13.44 2.06 6.34
CA ALA A 104 -13.96 1.11 5.36
C ALA A 104 -14.31 1.79 4.03
N LEU A 105 -15.01 2.91 4.07
CA LEU A 105 -15.34 3.70 2.88
C LEU A 105 -14.09 4.18 2.15
N MET A 106 -13.08 4.65 2.89
CA MET A 106 -11.80 5.03 2.29
C MET A 106 -11.15 3.86 1.55
N GLY A 107 -11.12 2.68 2.16
CA GLY A 107 -10.57 1.49 1.52
C GLY A 107 -11.27 1.16 0.20
N ILE A 108 -12.60 1.23 0.17
CA ILE A 108 -13.42 1.06 -1.05
C ILE A 108 -13.04 2.11 -2.11
N GLY A 109 -12.95 3.37 -1.71
CA GLY A 109 -12.60 4.47 -2.62
C GLY A 109 -11.20 4.32 -3.23
N ILE A 110 -10.21 4.02 -2.38
CA ILE A 110 -8.82 3.81 -2.80
C ILE A 110 -8.72 2.68 -3.82
N VAL A 111 -9.26 1.50 -3.51
CA VAL A 111 -9.14 0.34 -4.39
C VAL A 111 -9.87 0.54 -5.70
N THR A 112 -11.02 1.22 -5.69
CA THR A 112 -11.79 1.52 -6.90
C THR A 112 -10.98 2.39 -7.85
N ALA A 113 -10.38 3.48 -7.35
CA ALA A 113 -9.54 4.35 -8.16
C ALA A 113 -8.25 3.62 -8.62
N ASN A 114 -7.56 2.94 -7.72
CA ASN A 114 -6.28 2.28 -8.01
C ASN A 114 -6.40 1.19 -9.08
N VAL A 115 -7.43 0.35 -9.01
CA VAL A 115 -7.67 -0.73 -9.98
C VAL A 115 -8.05 -0.20 -11.36
N LEU A 116 -8.78 0.92 -11.44
CA LEU A 116 -9.31 1.44 -12.70
C LEU A 116 -8.40 2.44 -13.42
N LEU A 117 -7.45 3.09 -12.72
CA LEU A 117 -6.59 4.11 -13.32
C LEU A 117 -5.69 3.55 -14.43
N ILE A 118 -5.03 2.41 -14.22
CA ILE A 118 -4.10 1.85 -15.23
C ILE A 118 -4.85 1.42 -16.50
N PRO A 119 -5.97 0.67 -16.43
CA PRO A 119 -6.81 0.40 -17.60
C PRO A 119 -7.31 1.67 -18.29
N PHE A 120 -7.66 2.70 -17.51
CA PHE A 120 -8.07 4.00 -18.05
C PHE A 120 -6.95 4.65 -18.86
N PHE A 121 -5.70 4.65 -18.36
CA PHE A 121 -4.54 5.20 -19.09
C PHE A 121 -4.28 4.44 -20.38
N LYS A 122 -4.35 3.10 -20.35
CA LYS A 122 -4.12 2.23 -21.52
C LYS A 122 -5.08 2.55 -22.66
N VAL A 123 -6.32 2.95 -22.36
CA VAL A 123 -7.32 3.31 -23.38
C VAL A 123 -7.22 4.78 -23.78
N ARG A 124 -6.94 5.68 -22.84
CA ARG A 124 -7.02 7.14 -23.07
C ARG A 124 -5.76 7.74 -23.65
N ILE A 125 -4.60 7.27 -23.23
CA ILE A 125 -3.28 7.80 -23.63
C ILE A 125 -2.24 6.66 -23.67
N PRO A 126 -2.41 5.68 -24.57
CA PRO A 126 -1.53 4.51 -24.65
C PRO A 126 -0.06 4.88 -24.84
N GLU A 127 0.22 5.97 -25.57
CA GLU A 127 1.59 6.46 -25.84
C GLU A 127 2.31 6.93 -24.57
N LYS A 128 1.56 7.31 -23.53
CA LYS A 128 2.09 7.83 -22.26
C LYS A 128 1.81 6.89 -21.08
N LEU A 129 1.40 5.64 -21.33
CA LEU A 129 1.03 4.68 -20.29
C LEU A 129 2.14 4.52 -19.25
N GLY A 130 3.39 4.33 -19.68
CA GLY A 130 4.53 4.19 -18.78
C GLY A 130 4.74 5.41 -17.90
N LEU A 131 4.66 6.63 -18.48
CA LEU A 131 4.79 7.87 -17.74
C LEU A 131 3.66 8.05 -16.71
N MET A 132 2.41 7.76 -17.08
CA MET A 132 1.27 7.87 -16.17
C MET A 132 1.36 6.89 -15.01
N THR A 133 1.78 5.65 -15.29
CA THR A 133 2.00 4.64 -14.25
C THR A 133 3.15 5.03 -13.32
N ALA A 134 4.22 5.59 -13.86
CA ALA A 134 5.34 6.10 -13.06
C ALA A 134 4.91 7.27 -12.16
N ILE A 135 4.17 8.24 -12.68
CA ILE A 135 3.63 9.37 -11.90
C ILE A 135 2.72 8.84 -10.77
N LEU A 136 1.82 7.89 -11.09
CA LEU A 136 0.92 7.31 -10.10
C LEU A 136 1.70 6.61 -8.97
N SER A 137 2.62 5.70 -9.32
CA SER A 137 3.36 4.91 -8.32
C SER A 137 4.34 5.75 -7.51
N THR A 138 5.07 6.66 -8.15
CA THR A 138 6.00 7.57 -7.45
C THR A 138 5.24 8.55 -6.55
N GLY A 139 4.15 9.13 -7.05
CA GLY A 139 3.29 9.99 -6.25
C GLY A 139 2.74 9.28 -5.01
N MET A 140 2.19 8.07 -5.20
CA MET A 140 1.71 7.25 -4.07
C MET A 140 2.81 7.00 -3.03
N SER A 141 4.01 6.64 -3.45
CA SER A 141 5.11 6.31 -2.52
C SER A 141 5.65 7.56 -1.81
N LEU A 142 5.91 8.63 -2.55
CA LEU A 142 6.43 9.88 -2.00
C LEU A 142 5.46 10.50 -1.00
N PHE A 143 4.18 10.59 -1.35
CA PHE A 143 3.18 11.20 -0.48
C PHE A 143 2.78 10.29 0.68
N ALA A 144 2.89 8.97 0.57
CA ALA A 144 2.78 8.07 1.71
C ALA A 144 3.90 8.36 2.75
N ALA A 145 5.14 8.49 2.27
CA ALA A 145 6.26 8.85 3.13
C ALA A 145 6.02 10.22 3.79
N LEU A 146 5.71 11.27 3.01
CA LEU A 146 5.42 12.61 3.53
C LEU A 146 4.30 12.59 4.57
N ALA A 147 3.22 11.86 4.32
CA ALA A 147 2.10 11.76 5.25
C ALA A 147 2.54 11.18 6.60
N SER A 148 3.42 10.18 6.59
CA SER A 148 3.96 9.62 7.84
C SER A 148 4.79 10.64 8.63
N GLY A 149 5.63 11.42 7.94
CA GLY A 149 6.50 12.41 8.59
C GLY A 149 5.74 13.62 9.14
N ILE A 150 4.78 14.18 8.37
CA ILE A 150 4.11 15.43 8.75
C ILE A 150 2.89 15.24 9.65
N SER A 151 2.40 14.00 9.87
CA SER A 151 1.19 13.75 10.65
C SER A 151 1.30 14.25 12.08
N VAL A 152 2.39 13.96 12.79
CA VAL A 152 2.60 14.43 14.16
C VAL A 152 2.87 15.95 14.22
N PRO A 153 3.72 16.54 13.37
CA PRO A 153 3.84 18.00 13.26
C PRO A 153 2.52 18.74 13.03
N LEU A 154 1.61 18.18 12.23
CA LEU A 154 0.26 18.75 12.04
C LEU A 154 -0.58 18.64 13.31
N ALA A 155 -0.51 17.49 14.01
CA ALA A 155 -1.32 17.22 15.18
C ALA A 155 -0.84 18.04 16.40
N GLU A 156 0.43 17.96 16.74
CA GLU A 156 1.01 18.62 17.92
C GLU A 156 1.57 20.01 17.59
N GLY A 157 2.38 20.12 16.52
CA GLY A 157 3.10 21.36 16.20
C GLY A 157 2.16 22.51 15.83
N LEU A 158 1.07 22.23 15.12
CA LEU A 158 0.02 23.21 14.80
C LEU A 158 -1.17 23.16 15.80
N GLY A 159 -1.17 22.21 16.72
CA GLY A 159 -2.25 22.06 17.70
C GLY A 159 -3.60 21.60 17.11
N TRP A 160 -3.60 21.01 15.90
CA TRP A 160 -4.83 20.58 15.24
C TRP A 160 -5.37 19.24 15.79
N GLY A 161 -4.60 18.56 16.62
CA GLY A 161 -4.89 17.20 17.08
C GLY A 161 -4.87 16.19 15.93
N TRP A 162 -5.06 14.91 16.24
CA TRP A 162 -5.07 13.86 15.23
C TRP A 162 -6.20 14.00 14.20
N ARG A 163 -7.35 14.56 14.61
CA ARG A 163 -8.49 14.82 13.72
C ARG A 163 -8.14 15.85 12.66
N GLY A 164 -7.54 16.97 13.05
CA GLY A 164 -7.10 18.01 12.11
C GLY A 164 -5.99 17.54 11.18
N ALA A 165 -5.03 16.74 11.68
CA ALA A 165 -3.97 16.15 10.89
C ALA A 165 -4.51 15.20 9.81
N LEU A 166 -5.55 14.41 10.13
CA LEU A 166 -6.23 13.57 9.14
C LEU A 166 -7.12 14.37 8.18
N ALA A 167 -7.82 15.41 8.69
CA ALA A 167 -8.68 16.29 7.89
C ALA A 167 -7.92 17.07 6.82
N PHE A 168 -6.65 17.39 7.07
CA PHE A 168 -5.77 18.08 6.12
C PHE A 168 -5.78 17.41 4.74
N TRP A 169 -5.79 16.09 4.68
CA TRP A 169 -5.79 15.33 3.43
C TRP A 169 -7.11 15.38 2.66
N VAL A 170 -8.23 15.71 3.33
CA VAL A 170 -9.54 15.86 2.66
C VAL A 170 -9.50 17.00 1.63
N GLY A 171 -8.76 18.08 1.92
CA GLY A 171 -8.56 19.17 0.97
C GLY A 171 -7.96 18.69 -0.36
N GLY A 172 -6.95 17.80 -0.30
CA GLY A 172 -6.35 17.19 -1.49
C GLY A 172 -7.33 16.32 -2.29
N MET A 173 -8.25 15.64 -1.61
CA MET A 173 -9.29 14.83 -2.27
C MET A 173 -10.32 15.70 -2.99
N VAL A 174 -10.72 16.82 -2.40
CA VAL A 174 -11.61 17.80 -3.04
C VAL A 174 -10.94 18.36 -4.31
N LEU A 175 -9.66 18.71 -4.24
CA LEU A 175 -8.91 19.17 -5.40
C LEU A 175 -8.81 18.08 -6.49
N ALA A 176 -8.62 16.82 -6.09
CA ALA A 176 -8.61 15.68 -7.02
C ALA A 176 -9.97 15.49 -7.71
N LEU A 177 -11.09 15.61 -6.97
CA LEU A 177 -12.44 15.56 -7.54
C LEU A 177 -12.64 16.67 -8.58
N ILE A 178 -12.30 17.90 -8.24
CA ILE A 178 -12.43 19.07 -9.17
C ILE A 178 -11.60 18.83 -10.43
N ALA A 179 -10.34 18.42 -10.27
CA ALA A 179 -9.44 18.18 -11.41
C ALA A 179 -9.89 17.00 -12.28
N TRP A 180 -10.66 16.05 -11.73
CA TRP A 180 -11.16 14.90 -12.48
C TRP A 180 -12.47 15.14 -13.23
N VAL A 181 -13.27 16.18 -12.87
CA VAL A 181 -14.56 16.52 -13.52
C VAL A 181 -14.47 16.55 -15.05
N PRO A 182 -13.45 17.15 -15.69
CA PRO A 182 -13.35 17.19 -17.15
C PRO A 182 -13.26 15.81 -17.82
N GLN A 183 -12.84 14.78 -17.08
CA GLN A 183 -12.74 13.42 -17.60
C GLN A 183 -14.11 12.70 -17.67
N LEU A 184 -15.13 13.19 -16.96
CA LEU A 184 -16.47 12.60 -16.92
C LEU A 184 -17.22 12.67 -18.27
N SER A 185 -16.92 13.68 -19.06
CA SER A 185 -17.54 13.90 -20.39
C SER A 185 -16.92 13.06 -21.50
N SER A 186 -15.80 12.35 -21.22
CA SER A 186 -15.14 11.55 -22.24
C SER A 186 -15.89 10.25 -22.50
N SER A 187 -16.53 10.14 -23.66
CA SER A 187 -17.11 8.88 -24.15
C SER A 187 -16.01 7.85 -24.36
N GLN A 188 -16.01 6.79 -23.55
CA GLN A 188 -15.05 5.69 -23.70
C GLN A 188 -15.73 4.49 -24.37
N LYS A 189 -15.08 3.92 -25.38
CA LYS A 189 -15.45 2.62 -25.93
C LYS A 189 -15.36 1.57 -24.82
N LYS A 190 -16.43 0.80 -24.65
CA LYS A 190 -16.44 -0.36 -23.73
C LYS A 190 -15.31 -1.31 -24.14
N PRO A 191 -14.47 -1.78 -23.22
CA PRO A 191 -13.48 -2.79 -23.56
C PRO A 191 -14.18 -4.03 -24.10
N SER A 192 -13.80 -4.49 -25.28
CA SER A 192 -14.29 -5.76 -25.82
C SER A 192 -13.56 -6.90 -25.10
N HIS A 193 -14.31 -7.77 -24.44
CA HIS A 193 -13.78 -8.98 -23.84
C HIS A 193 -13.68 -10.07 -24.91
N VAL A 194 -12.49 -10.39 -25.35
CA VAL A 194 -12.21 -11.69 -25.96
C VAL A 194 -11.99 -12.67 -24.81
N GLN A 195 -12.91 -13.60 -24.63
CA GLN A 195 -12.70 -14.72 -23.69
C GLN A 195 -11.74 -15.71 -24.33
N VAL A 196 -10.49 -15.68 -23.93
CA VAL A 196 -9.50 -16.69 -24.30
C VAL A 196 -9.46 -17.76 -23.18
N PRO A 197 -9.48 -19.07 -23.48
CA PRO A 197 -9.26 -20.10 -22.49
C PRO A 197 -7.91 -19.89 -21.79
N SER A 198 -7.89 -19.86 -20.48
CA SER A 198 -6.63 -19.71 -19.74
C SER A 198 -6.56 -20.74 -18.62
N LYS A 199 -5.33 -21.14 -18.27
CA LYS A 199 -5.07 -22.07 -17.19
C LYS A 199 -5.67 -21.58 -15.86
N ASN A 200 -6.08 -22.53 -15.02
CA ASN A 200 -6.59 -22.21 -13.68
C ASN A 200 -5.41 -21.96 -12.74
N VAL A 201 -5.11 -20.69 -12.48
CA VAL A 201 -3.99 -20.25 -11.61
C VAL A 201 -4.13 -20.75 -10.16
N TRP A 202 -5.37 -20.98 -9.68
CA TRP A 202 -5.64 -21.46 -8.32
C TRP A 202 -5.14 -22.89 -8.05
N LYS A 203 -4.95 -23.71 -9.11
CA LYS A 203 -4.39 -25.05 -9.01
C LYS A 203 -2.87 -25.10 -9.15
N SER A 204 -2.22 -23.99 -9.44
CA SER A 204 -0.77 -23.92 -9.64
C SER A 204 -0.03 -23.70 -8.32
N THR A 205 0.88 -24.62 -7.97
CA THR A 205 1.80 -24.45 -6.82
C THR A 205 2.65 -23.19 -6.96
N LEU A 206 3.10 -22.87 -8.18
CA LEU A 206 3.89 -21.65 -8.44
C LEU A 206 3.07 -20.39 -8.17
N ALA A 207 1.78 -20.37 -8.54
CA ALA A 207 0.89 -19.24 -8.23
C ALA A 207 0.75 -19.03 -6.72
N TRP A 208 0.62 -20.11 -5.94
CA TRP A 208 0.59 -20.03 -4.48
C TRP A 208 1.93 -19.61 -3.87
N GLN A 209 3.06 -19.99 -4.45
CA GLN A 209 4.38 -19.51 -4.03
C GLN A 209 4.51 -18.00 -4.23
N VAL A 210 4.12 -17.47 -5.39
CA VAL A 210 4.09 -16.01 -5.63
C VAL A 210 3.11 -15.30 -4.71
N THR A 211 1.95 -15.92 -4.45
CA THR A 211 0.94 -15.37 -3.52
C THR A 211 1.46 -15.33 -2.08
N GLY A 212 2.07 -16.41 -1.60
CA GLY A 212 2.66 -16.48 -0.25
C GLY A 212 3.81 -15.50 -0.06
N PHE A 213 4.64 -15.31 -1.10
CA PHE A 213 5.69 -14.30 -1.12
C PHE A 213 5.10 -12.88 -0.98
N MET A 214 4.11 -12.54 -1.81
CA MET A 214 3.40 -11.24 -1.75
C MET A 214 2.71 -11.05 -0.41
N ALA A 215 2.07 -12.08 0.14
CA ALA A 215 1.40 -12.04 1.44
C ALA A 215 2.40 -11.73 2.55
N SER A 216 3.50 -12.47 2.63
CA SER A 216 4.52 -12.31 3.68
C SER A 216 5.13 -10.91 3.67
N GLN A 217 5.54 -10.40 2.49
CA GLN A 217 6.08 -9.05 2.39
C GLN A 217 5.03 -7.97 2.76
N SER A 218 3.77 -8.18 2.38
CA SER A 218 2.71 -7.23 2.70
C SER A 218 2.37 -7.21 4.20
N VAL A 219 2.35 -8.38 4.87
CA VAL A 219 2.22 -8.45 6.34
C VAL A 219 3.32 -7.63 7.01
N MET A 220 4.58 -7.84 6.62
CA MET A 220 5.72 -7.09 7.18
C MET A 220 5.56 -5.58 6.95
N TYR A 221 5.26 -5.17 5.72
CA TYR A 221 5.11 -3.76 5.37
C TYR A 221 3.98 -3.08 6.14
N PHE A 222 2.78 -3.67 6.14
CA PHE A 222 1.62 -3.05 6.80
C PHE A 222 1.72 -3.07 8.32
N THR A 223 2.38 -4.07 8.91
CA THR A 223 2.71 -4.06 10.34
C THR A 223 3.65 -2.91 10.68
N LEU A 224 4.71 -2.70 9.88
CA LEU A 224 5.66 -1.61 10.09
C LEU A 224 5.02 -0.24 9.96
N ILE A 225 4.26 0.03 8.88
CA ILE A 225 3.66 1.37 8.71
C ILE A 225 2.62 1.69 9.79
N THR A 226 2.04 0.66 10.41
CA THR A 226 1.06 0.82 11.48
C THR A 226 1.74 1.04 12.82
N TRP A 227 2.75 0.23 13.17
CA TRP A 227 3.23 0.10 14.54
C TRP A 227 4.68 0.56 14.77
N LEU A 228 5.47 0.77 13.71
CA LEU A 228 6.86 1.22 13.87
C LEU A 228 6.96 2.56 14.63
N PRO A 229 6.14 3.59 14.34
CA PRO A 229 6.22 4.83 15.11
C PRO A 229 5.95 4.61 16.60
N ASP A 230 4.93 3.81 16.92
CA ASP A 230 4.54 3.52 18.31
C ASP A 230 5.65 2.72 19.05
N LEU A 231 6.28 1.74 18.37
CA LEU A 231 7.46 1.04 18.87
C LEU A 231 8.60 2.01 19.20
N LEU A 232 8.88 2.97 18.31
CA LEU A 232 9.97 3.93 18.51
C LEU A 232 9.68 4.91 19.65
N VAL A 233 8.42 5.33 19.81
CA VAL A 233 7.96 6.14 20.95
C VAL A 233 8.10 5.35 22.26
N ALA A 234 7.71 4.07 22.29
CA ALA A 234 7.89 3.21 23.45
C ALA A 234 9.36 3.02 23.86
N ARG A 235 10.29 3.27 22.92
CA ARG A 235 11.76 3.26 23.15
C ARG A 235 12.35 4.63 23.52
N GLY A 236 11.50 5.65 23.75
CA GLY A 236 11.89 6.96 24.20
C GLY A 236 12.16 7.99 23.10
N MET A 237 11.88 7.67 21.82
CA MET A 237 11.88 8.67 20.75
C MET A 237 10.66 9.60 20.89
N SER A 238 10.82 10.88 20.51
CA SER A 238 9.66 11.76 20.42
C SER A 238 8.68 11.30 19.33
N PRO A 239 7.37 11.52 19.48
CA PRO A 239 6.38 11.15 18.44
C PRO A 239 6.72 11.73 17.06
N THR A 240 7.21 12.97 17.03
CA THR A 240 7.67 13.64 15.80
C THR A 240 8.85 12.91 15.17
N THR A 241 9.87 12.53 15.94
CA THR A 241 11.03 11.78 15.44
C THR A 241 10.63 10.41 14.94
N ALA A 242 9.72 9.72 15.62
CA ALA A 242 9.18 8.41 15.20
C ALA A 242 8.43 8.50 13.86
N GLY A 243 7.62 9.52 13.65
CA GLY A 243 6.96 9.80 12.37
C GLY A 243 7.96 10.05 11.23
N TRP A 244 9.00 10.86 11.47
CA TRP A 244 10.08 11.11 10.51
C TRP A 244 10.94 9.86 10.25
N SER A 245 11.11 8.99 11.23
CA SER A 245 11.79 7.70 11.04
C SER A 245 11.01 6.77 10.08
N LEU A 246 9.69 6.75 10.17
CA LEU A 246 8.86 6.04 9.20
C LEU A 246 8.92 6.67 7.81
N PHE A 247 8.90 8.01 7.72
CA PHE A 247 9.16 8.73 6.47
C PHE A 247 10.48 8.31 5.84
N TYR A 248 11.56 8.33 6.63
CA TYR A 248 12.90 7.95 6.20
C TYR A 248 12.92 6.53 5.63
N MET A 249 12.37 5.56 6.36
CA MET A 249 12.27 4.16 5.89
C MET A 249 11.53 4.05 4.55
N GLN A 250 10.40 4.76 4.40
CA GLN A 250 9.61 4.73 3.17
C GLN A 250 10.33 5.45 2.01
N LEU A 251 11.04 6.54 2.27
CA LEU A 251 11.85 7.23 1.26
C LEU A 251 12.97 6.34 0.75
N ILE A 252 13.71 5.69 1.65
CA ILE A 252 14.77 4.74 1.32
C ILE A 252 14.22 3.52 0.53
N SER A 253 12.98 3.13 0.73
CA SER A 253 12.35 2.03 -0.03
C SER A 253 12.31 2.28 -1.54
N LEU A 254 12.32 3.55 -1.97
CA LEU A 254 12.38 3.90 -3.39
C LEU A 254 13.64 3.35 -4.07
N ILE A 255 14.75 3.25 -3.35
CA ILE A 255 16.00 2.67 -3.87
C ILE A 255 15.73 1.22 -4.32
N GLY A 256 15.18 0.39 -3.42
CA GLY A 256 14.81 -0.99 -3.76
C GLY A 256 13.81 -1.07 -4.91
N THR A 257 12.80 -0.19 -4.89
CA THR A 257 11.75 -0.14 -5.91
C THR A 257 12.30 0.14 -7.32
N PHE A 258 13.24 1.06 -7.47
CA PHE A 258 13.76 1.45 -8.79
C PHE A 258 14.86 0.52 -9.30
N PHE A 259 15.76 0.03 -8.46
CA PHE A 259 16.92 -0.74 -8.91
C PHE A 259 16.63 -2.22 -9.11
N ILE A 260 15.77 -2.81 -8.28
CA ILE A 260 15.54 -4.27 -8.29
C ILE A 260 14.89 -4.79 -9.58
N PRO A 261 13.87 -4.16 -10.20
CA PRO A 261 13.28 -4.68 -11.43
C PRO A 261 14.30 -4.88 -12.54
N ASN A 262 15.19 -3.90 -12.73
CA ASN A 262 16.25 -3.99 -13.74
C ASN A 262 17.26 -5.10 -13.45
N LEU A 263 17.57 -5.33 -12.17
CA LEU A 263 18.43 -6.43 -11.76
C LEU A 263 17.78 -7.78 -12.05
N LEU A 264 16.50 -7.95 -11.71
CA LEU A 264 15.75 -9.20 -11.91
C LEU A 264 15.67 -9.62 -13.37
N LEU A 265 15.49 -8.66 -14.28
CA LEU A 265 15.38 -8.93 -15.71
C LEU A 265 16.72 -9.40 -16.33
N ARG A 266 17.85 -9.13 -15.67
CA ARG A 266 19.17 -9.55 -16.13
C ARG A 266 19.60 -10.93 -15.61
N LEU A 267 18.91 -11.47 -14.62
CA LEU A 267 19.26 -12.71 -13.96
C LEU A 267 18.41 -13.87 -14.48
N PRO A 268 19.01 -15.04 -14.76
CA PRO A 268 18.27 -16.23 -15.20
C PRO A 268 17.33 -16.76 -14.09
N GLN A 269 17.71 -16.57 -12.84
CA GLN A 269 16.90 -16.95 -11.67
C GLN A 269 16.91 -15.81 -10.64
N GLN A 270 15.76 -15.56 -10.03
CA GLN A 270 15.57 -14.48 -9.08
C GLN A 270 15.74 -14.93 -7.62
N SER A 271 15.89 -16.22 -7.37
CA SER A 271 16.02 -16.82 -6.02
C SER A 271 17.15 -16.21 -5.18
N GLY A 272 18.30 -15.90 -5.80
CA GLY A 272 19.42 -15.25 -5.12
C GLY A 272 19.12 -13.84 -4.63
N VAL A 273 18.36 -13.06 -5.41
CA VAL A 273 17.91 -11.71 -4.99
C VAL A 273 16.93 -11.80 -3.84
N VAL A 274 15.98 -12.75 -3.91
CA VAL A 274 15.03 -13.00 -2.79
C VAL A 274 15.80 -13.38 -1.51
N LEU A 275 16.80 -14.26 -1.62
CA LEU A 275 17.64 -14.64 -0.47
C LEU A 275 18.38 -13.42 0.10
N GLY A 276 18.99 -12.60 -0.74
CA GLY A 276 19.70 -11.38 -0.31
C GLY A 276 18.80 -10.41 0.42
N VAL A 277 17.58 -10.16 -0.11
CA VAL A 277 16.58 -9.32 0.56
C VAL A 277 16.11 -9.92 1.88
N GLY A 278 15.87 -11.23 1.93
CA GLY A 278 15.47 -11.92 3.16
C GLY A 278 16.55 -11.88 4.24
N LEU A 279 17.83 -12.08 3.88
CA LEU A 279 18.95 -11.90 4.82
C LEU A 279 19.05 -10.45 5.31
N GLY A 280 18.84 -9.47 4.42
CA GLY A 280 18.74 -8.06 4.80
C GLY A 280 17.63 -7.84 5.84
N TYR A 281 16.45 -8.40 5.64
CA TYR A 281 15.37 -8.32 6.63
C TYR A 281 15.73 -8.97 7.97
N LEU A 282 16.34 -10.17 7.97
CA LEU A 282 16.78 -10.82 9.21
C LEU A 282 17.78 -9.94 9.99
N LEU A 283 18.75 -9.35 9.28
CA LEU A 283 19.72 -8.43 9.88
C LEU A 283 19.05 -7.14 10.36
N GLY A 284 18.19 -6.52 9.53
CA GLY A 284 17.50 -5.29 9.87
C GLY A 284 16.55 -5.44 11.06
N TYR A 285 15.70 -6.48 11.05
CA TYR A 285 14.79 -6.75 12.19
C TYR A 285 15.58 -7.19 13.44
N GLY A 286 16.63 -8.01 13.28
CA GLY A 286 17.49 -8.40 14.38
C GLY A 286 18.21 -7.19 15.02
N ALA A 287 18.64 -6.23 14.21
CA ALA A 287 19.27 -5.01 14.71
C ALA A 287 18.30 -4.13 15.52
N LEU A 288 16.97 -4.25 15.28
CA LEU A 288 15.99 -3.55 16.11
C LEU A 288 15.95 -4.03 17.57
N PHE A 289 16.54 -5.13 17.96
CA PHE A 289 16.70 -5.47 19.39
C PHE A 289 17.73 -4.57 20.09
N ILE A 290 18.59 -3.90 19.32
CA ILE A 290 19.62 -3.00 19.88
C ILE A 290 19.00 -1.61 20.02
N HIS A 291 18.89 -1.11 21.24
CA HIS A 291 18.23 0.17 21.57
C HIS A 291 19.12 1.41 21.36
N GLN A 292 20.02 1.37 20.38
CA GLN A 292 20.87 2.51 20.01
C GLN A 292 20.29 3.23 18.79
N GLU A 293 20.19 4.53 18.84
CA GLU A 293 19.53 5.34 17.80
C GLU A 293 20.18 5.15 16.41
N TRP A 294 21.50 5.20 16.31
CA TRP A 294 22.19 4.99 15.04
C TRP A 294 21.98 3.57 14.46
N VAL A 295 21.88 2.54 15.33
CA VAL A 295 21.56 1.16 14.90
C VAL A 295 20.15 1.10 14.37
N THR A 296 19.22 1.80 15.00
CA THR A 296 17.82 1.89 14.53
C THR A 296 17.77 2.49 13.12
N TYR A 297 18.46 3.60 12.84
CA TYR A 297 18.49 4.18 11.48
C TYR A 297 19.16 3.25 10.46
N LEU A 298 20.23 2.54 10.84
CA LEU A 298 20.84 1.52 9.98
C LEU A 298 19.87 0.38 9.68
N ALA A 299 19.16 -0.10 10.70
CA ALA A 299 18.11 -1.10 10.55
C ALA A 299 17.01 -0.62 9.59
N LEU A 300 16.49 0.59 9.79
CA LEU A 300 15.47 1.19 8.93
C LEU A 300 15.95 1.39 7.49
N THR A 301 17.24 1.65 7.27
CA THR A 301 17.84 1.71 5.93
C THR A 301 17.73 0.36 5.23
N VAL A 302 18.18 -0.71 5.90
CA VAL A 302 18.15 -2.07 5.33
C VAL A 302 16.71 -2.55 5.12
N ILE A 303 15.83 -2.34 6.10
CA ILE A 303 14.41 -2.68 6.04
C ILE A 303 13.72 -1.88 4.93
N GLY A 304 14.01 -0.60 4.81
CA GLY A 304 13.45 0.27 3.76
C GLY A 304 13.81 -0.24 2.37
N ILE A 305 15.10 -0.44 2.08
CA ILE A 305 15.54 -1.01 0.79
C ILE A 305 14.85 -2.35 0.53
N GLY A 306 14.81 -3.22 1.54
CA GLY A 306 14.14 -4.51 1.48
C GLY A 306 12.64 -4.39 1.14
N SER A 307 11.92 -3.42 1.74
CA SER A 307 10.49 -3.21 1.51
C SER A 307 10.20 -2.81 0.05
N GLY A 308 10.96 -1.88 -0.51
CA GLY A 308 10.84 -1.51 -1.92
C GLY A 308 11.23 -2.64 -2.87
N ALA A 309 12.32 -3.36 -2.54
CA ALA A 309 12.80 -4.50 -3.29
C ALA A 309 11.76 -5.63 -3.33
N SER A 310 11.21 -6.02 -2.18
CA SER A 310 10.27 -7.15 -2.07
C SER A 310 8.98 -6.90 -2.83
N LEU A 311 8.43 -5.68 -2.78
CA LEU A 311 7.26 -5.31 -3.56
C LEU A 311 7.53 -5.37 -5.07
N SER A 312 8.68 -4.85 -5.50
CA SER A 312 9.10 -4.89 -6.91
C SER A 312 9.34 -6.31 -7.40
N ILE A 313 9.94 -7.17 -6.57
CA ILE A 313 10.11 -8.61 -6.87
C ILE A 313 8.73 -9.25 -7.07
N ALA A 314 7.76 -9.01 -6.18
CA ALA A 314 6.43 -9.59 -6.27
C ALA A 314 5.75 -9.26 -7.61
N TYR A 315 5.71 -7.99 -8.01
CA TYR A 315 5.12 -7.58 -9.29
C TYR A 315 5.89 -8.10 -10.49
N THR A 316 7.21 -8.15 -10.43
CA THR A 316 8.05 -8.69 -11.52
C THR A 316 7.83 -10.20 -11.67
N LEU A 317 7.75 -10.94 -10.56
CA LEU A 317 7.45 -12.38 -10.60
C LEU A 317 6.06 -12.67 -11.18
N ILE A 318 5.03 -11.88 -10.86
CA ILE A 318 3.70 -12.00 -11.48
C ILE A 318 3.81 -11.94 -13.01
N SER A 319 4.59 -10.97 -13.52
CA SER A 319 4.78 -10.80 -14.97
C SER A 319 5.63 -11.91 -15.59
N MET A 320 6.71 -12.34 -14.93
CA MET A 320 7.66 -13.32 -15.46
C MET A 320 7.16 -14.78 -15.40
N ARG A 321 6.31 -15.10 -14.41
CA ARG A 321 5.83 -16.48 -14.17
C ARG A 321 4.57 -16.84 -14.95
N ALA A 322 3.91 -15.89 -15.57
CA ALA A 322 2.78 -16.11 -16.47
C ALA A 322 3.22 -16.03 -17.93
N ALA A 323 2.92 -17.08 -18.72
CA ALA A 323 3.31 -17.13 -20.13
C ALA A 323 2.44 -16.24 -21.02
N GLU A 324 1.17 -16.01 -20.64
CA GLU A 324 0.16 -15.31 -21.42
C GLU A 324 -0.41 -14.10 -20.65
N GLU A 325 -0.88 -13.08 -21.39
CA GLU A 325 -1.46 -11.85 -20.80
C GLU A 325 -2.66 -12.17 -19.88
N LEU A 326 -3.52 -13.07 -20.29
CA LEU A 326 -4.69 -13.46 -19.49
C LEU A 326 -4.31 -14.21 -18.22
N THR A 327 -3.30 -15.09 -18.28
CA THR A 327 -2.74 -15.80 -17.14
C THR A 327 -2.08 -14.80 -16.18
N THR A 328 -1.36 -13.79 -16.69
CA THR A 328 -0.78 -12.70 -15.90
C THR A 328 -1.86 -11.93 -15.14
N SER A 329 -2.97 -11.57 -15.82
CA SER A 329 -4.08 -10.86 -15.19
C SER A 329 -4.75 -11.68 -14.08
N LYS A 330 -4.98 -12.98 -14.31
CA LYS A 330 -5.57 -13.89 -13.31
C LYS A 330 -4.63 -14.11 -12.12
N LEU A 331 -3.33 -14.29 -12.39
CA LEU A 331 -2.31 -14.43 -11.35
C LEU A 331 -2.23 -13.15 -10.51
N SER A 332 -2.21 -11.98 -11.15
CA SER A 332 -2.21 -10.69 -10.45
C SER A 332 -3.43 -10.52 -9.55
N GLY A 333 -4.62 -10.89 -10.05
CA GLY A 333 -5.86 -10.87 -9.25
C GLY A 333 -5.79 -11.80 -8.03
N MET A 334 -5.33 -13.05 -8.22
CA MET A 334 -5.15 -14.01 -7.12
C MET A 334 -4.15 -13.52 -6.09
N VAL A 335 -2.97 -13.09 -6.54
CA VAL A 335 -1.87 -12.63 -5.67
C VAL A 335 -2.27 -11.41 -4.86
N GLN A 336 -2.95 -10.44 -5.47
CA GLN A 336 -3.39 -9.24 -4.76
C GLN A 336 -4.55 -9.53 -3.81
N SER A 337 -5.62 -10.22 -4.25
CA SER A 337 -6.76 -10.52 -3.38
C SER A 337 -6.34 -11.36 -2.18
N ALA A 338 -5.73 -12.52 -2.39
CA ALA A 338 -5.29 -13.38 -1.30
C ALA A 338 -4.17 -12.72 -0.48
N GLY A 339 -3.23 -12.04 -1.16
CA GLY A 339 -2.15 -11.32 -0.49
C GLY A 339 -2.64 -10.27 0.49
N TYR A 340 -3.65 -9.47 0.13
CA TYR A 340 -4.21 -8.45 1.02
C TYR A 340 -5.05 -9.04 2.16
N VAL A 341 -5.74 -10.18 1.95
CA VAL A 341 -6.42 -10.89 3.06
C VAL A 341 -5.39 -11.28 4.12
N PHE A 342 -4.28 -11.91 3.72
CA PHE A 342 -3.22 -12.28 4.67
C PHE A 342 -2.53 -11.05 5.26
N ALA A 343 -2.27 -10.02 4.46
CA ALA A 343 -1.65 -8.78 4.91
C ALA A 343 -2.46 -8.09 6.02
N ALA A 344 -3.78 -8.18 5.95
CA ALA A 344 -4.69 -7.64 6.95
C ALA A 344 -4.48 -8.25 8.35
N LEU A 345 -3.96 -9.47 8.43
CA LEU A 345 -3.74 -10.15 9.70
C LEU A 345 -2.58 -9.55 10.50
N GLY A 346 -1.54 -9.02 9.84
CA GLY A 346 -0.34 -8.53 10.50
C GLY A 346 -0.60 -7.45 11.55
N PRO A 347 -1.15 -6.28 11.17
CA PRO A 347 -1.44 -5.21 12.12
C PRO A 347 -2.39 -5.63 13.25
N LEU A 348 -3.38 -6.49 12.94
CA LEU A 348 -4.34 -6.99 13.91
C LEU A 348 -3.68 -7.94 14.93
N PHE A 349 -2.96 -8.96 14.45
CA PHE A 349 -2.30 -9.91 15.33
C PHE A 349 -1.29 -9.25 16.25
N PHE A 350 -0.54 -8.27 15.74
CA PHE A 350 0.37 -7.53 16.58
C PHE A 350 -0.37 -6.71 17.64
N GLY A 351 -1.46 -6.02 17.27
CA GLY A 351 -2.30 -5.29 18.23
C GLY A 351 -2.86 -6.19 19.35
N ILE A 352 -3.37 -7.38 18.99
CA ILE A 352 -3.81 -8.39 19.95
C ILE A 352 -2.64 -8.82 20.87
N SER A 353 -1.50 -9.13 20.27
CA SER A 353 -0.32 -9.55 21.03
C SER A 353 0.15 -8.48 22.01
N LEU A 354 0.07 -7.21 21.62
CA LEU A 354 0.46 -6.10 22.48
C LEU A 354 -0.52 -5.90 23.64
N ASP A 355 -1.83 -6.06 23.42
CA ASP A 355 -2.83 -6.00 24.50
C ASP A 355 -2.65 -7.12 25.55
N TRP A 356 -2.17 -8.31 25.12
CA TRP A 356 -2.01 -9.45 26.03
C TRP A 356 -0.64 -9.50 26.69
N LEU A 357 0.43 -9.20 25.96
CA LEU A 357 1.81 -9.41 26.41
C LEU A 357 2.48 -8.11 26.88
N ALA A 358 1.94 -6.94 26.54
CA ALA A 358 2.50 -5.62 26.81
C ALA A 358 4.00 -5.50 26.43
N ASN A 359 4.44 -6.26 25.42
CA ASN A 359 5.83 -6.35 24.99
C ASN A 359 5.99 -6.00 23.51
N TRP A 360 6.70 -4.93 23.23
CA TRP A 360 6.97 -4.44 21.86
C TRP A 360 7.92 -5.33 21.06
N GLU A 361 8.75 -6.12 21.70
CA GLU A 361 9.66 -7.05 21.01
C GLU A 361 8.93 -8.13 20.23
N VAL A 362 7.69 -8.44 20.62
CA VAL A 362 6.82 -9.39 19.88
C VAL A 362 6.66 -8.99 18.42
N MET A 363 6.64 -7.67 18.11
CA MET A 363 6.63 -7.19 16.74
C MET A 363 7.86 -7.66 15.96
N ILE A 364 9.03 -7.59 16.57
CA ILE A 364 10.29 -7.97 15.93
C ILE A 364 10.29 -9.48 15.66
N TRP A 365 9.88 -10.28 16.64
CA TRP A 365 9.76 -11.74 16.49
C TRP A 365 8.76 -12.12 15.39
N LEU A 366 7.61 -11.45 15.32
CA LEU A 366 6.63 -11.64 14.25
C LEU A 366 7.25 -11.32 12.88
N LEU A 367 7.95 -10.21 12.75
CA LEU A 367 8.61 -9.80 11.49
C LEU A 367 9.71 -10.79 11.08
N LEU A 368 10.50 -11.31 12.03
CA LEU A 368 11.49 -12.36 11.78
C LEU A 368 10.82 -13.65 11.30
N GLY A 369 9.75 -14.09 11.97
CA GLY A 369 8.96 -15.25 11.55
C GLY A 369 8.36 -15.08 10.14
N MET A 370 7.83 -13.89 9.84
CA MET A 370 7.31 -13.58 8.50
C MET A 370 8.41 -13.53 7.44
N THR A 371 9.66 -13.18 7.82
CA THR A 371 10.81 -13.25 6.91
C THR A 371 11.16 -14.70 6.55
N ILE A 372 11.01 -15.63 7.46
CA ILE A 372 11.16 -17.07 7.16
C ILE A 372 10.12 -17.51 6.13
N LEU A 373 8.86 -17.12 6.30
CA LEU A 373 7.80 -17.42 5.32
C LEU A 373 8.07 -16.74 3.98
N PHE A 374 8.55 -15.50 3.98
CA PHE A 374 8.98 -14.77 2.78
C PHE A 374 10.05 -15.56 2.01
N LEU A 375 11.06 -16.09 2.67
CA LEU A 375 12.11 -16.92 2.06
C LEU A 375 11.55 -18.27 1.57
N THR A 376 10.70 -18.93 2.37
CA THR A 376 10.10 -20.23 2.05
C THR A 376 9.26 -20.17 0.77
N PHE A 377 8.49 -19.12 0.58
CA PHE A 377 7.69 -18.93 -0.63
C PHE A 377 8.47 -18.26 -1.78
N GLY A 378 9.34 -17.32 -1.44
CA GLY A 378 10.01 -16.49 -2.44
C GLY A 378 11.15 -17.20 -3.18
N ILE A 379 11.95 -18.03 -2.50
CA ILE A 379 13.04 -18.77 -3.14
C ILE A 379 12.52 -19.70 -4.25
N PRO A 380 11.50 -20.55 -4.01
CA PRO A 380 10.93 -21.37 -5.07
C PRO A 380 10.22 -20.56 -6.16
N ALA A 381 9.54 -19.45 -5.82
CA ALA A 381 8.93 -18.56 -6.79
C ALA A 381 9.95 -17.87 -7.71
N GLY A 382 11.17 -17.67 -7.20
CA GLY A 382 12.30 -17.09 -7.94
C GLY A 382 12.98 -18.04 -8.92
N LYS A 383 12.64 -19.34 -8.97
CA LYS A 383 13.18 -20.31 -9.94
C LYS A 383 12.58 -20.07 -11.31
N ASP A 384 13.32 -20.34 -12.39
CA ASP A 384 12.83 -20.18 -13.76
C ASP A 384 11.78 -21.25 -14.12
N LYS A 385 10.53 -20.96 -13.76
CA LYS A 385 9.34 -21.78 -14.05
C LYS A 385 8.20 -20.87 -14.51
N LYS A 386 7.30 -21.39 -15.34
CA LYS A 386 6.10 -20.69 -15.83
C LYS A 386 4.82 -21.48 -15.54
N ILE A 387 3.71 -20.77 -15.36
CA ILE A 387 2.37 -21.32 -15.15
C ILE A 387 1.76 -21.69 -16.49
#